data_e961fb2b90a60935135167a7720ffb0c
#
_entry.id   e961fb2b90a60935135167a7720ffb0c
#
_cell.length_a   1.000
_cell.length_b   1.000
_cell.length_c   1.000
_cell.angle_alpha   90.00
_cell.angle_beta   90.00
_cell.angle_gamma   90.00
#
_symmetry.space_group_name_H-M   'P 1'
#
loop_
_entity.id
_entity.type
_entity.pdbx_description
1 polymer ?
#
loop_
_entity_poly.entity_id
_entity_poly.type
_entity_poly.pdbx_seq_one_letter_code
_entity_poly.pdbx_strand_id
1 'polypeptide(L)'
;PCRLGTTQLLEILTRITRGEGRMEDIDTIRELGETLNEASLCGLGQACSKPALSTLKYFLNEYEDHIKEHRCAGAVCDSMVISACQHACPAGIDVPNYVAAIAEGDYAKSVEIIRERNPFPAVCGRICIHPCEYKCRRGELDQAVAIRALKRVASDWYFENIGPQRDPFAVTRSQKVAVVGAGPSGLTCAYFLAKMGYQTTVFEAQPVAGGMLGIAVPEFRLPREVIEEEIQYIQNCGVEIRYNSPIDAKHTFSDLLNEGFSAVFIAAGAQASKRIGIPGEEEGLEGLYYGLDFLTQIRTGKKVPLSGKTVIIGGGNVAVDVARTALRAGAQEAQIFCLEPRDEMPAWEQDVDEAIDEGIVINPDLSPVKITHEEGRVTGIEFSRCVSVFDDEGSFNPTCDLDDTRFVDADNVIISIGQAADMSFLD
;
A
#
# COMPACT_ATOMS: atom_id res chain seq x y z
N PRO A 1 23.53 33.14 28.78
CA PRO A 1 23.11 31.77 28.42
C PRO A 1 22.48 31.71 27.02
N CYS A 2 21.48 32.55 26.69
CA CYS A 2 20.71 32.42 25.46
C CYS A 2 21.53 32.49 24.17
N ARG A 3 22.50 33.43 24.04
CA ARG A 3 23.35 33.56 22.85
C ARG A 3 24.15 32.28 22.58
N LEU A 4 24.81 31.74 23.62
CA LEU A 4 25.62 30.53 23.46
C LEU A 4 24.78 29.30 23.20
N GLY A 5 23.71 29.13 23.98
CA GLY A 5 22.84 27.96 23.83
C GLY A 5 22.07 27.94 22.51
N THR A 6 21.62 29.08 21.97
CA THR A 6 20.99 29.12 20.64
C THR A 6 21.99 28.83 19.52
N THR A 7 23.26 29.26 19.66
CA THR A 7 24.32 28.88 18.71
C THR A 7 24.53 27.35 18.71
N GLN A 8 24.62 26.74 19.88
CA GLN A 8 24.79 25.29 20.01
C GLN A 8 23.56 24.52 19.48
N LEU A 9 22.34 24.99 19.80
CA LEU A 9 21.15 24.40 19.23
C LEU A 9 21.12 24.46 17.68
N LEU A 10 21.52 25.62 17.12
CA LEU A 10 21.62 25.79 15.67
C LEU A 10 22.65 24.83 15.05
N GLU A 11 23.82 24.69 15.67
CA GLU A 11 24.87 23.76 15.21
C GLU A 11 24.35 22.30 15.21
N ILE A 12 23.69 21.88 16.30
CA ILE A 12 23.13 20.52 16.41
C ILE A 12 22.04 20.32 15.37
N LEU A 13 21.05 21.20 15.25
CA LEU A 13 19.98 21.11 14.27
C LEU A 13 20.53 21.11 12.84
N THR A 14 21.52 21.96 12.55
CA THR A 14 22.19 21.97 11.24
C THR A 14 22.88 20.64 10.94
N ARG A 15 23.56 20.04 11.92
CA ARG A 15 24.18 18.73 11.78
C ARG A 15 23.14 17.64 11.51
N ILE A 16 22.02 17.65 12.23
CA ILE A 16 20.91 16.70 12.01
C ILE A 16 20.33 16.86 10.61
N THR A 17 20.07 18.09 10.16
CA THR A 17 19.52 18.34 8.80
C THR A 17 20.51 18.04 7.67
N ARG A 18 21.78 17.83 7.98
CA ARG A 18 22.80 17.37 7.04
C ARG A 18 23.05 15.86 7.05
N GLY A 19 22.33 15.11 7.89
CA GLY A 19 22.56 13.67 8.06
C GLY A 19 23.82 13.33 8.88
N GLU A 20 24.39 14.30 9.58
CA GLU A 20 25.58 14.13 10.40
C GLU A 20 25.23 14.05 11.90
N GLY A 21 23.94 14.05 12.23
CA GLY A 21 23.41 13.99 13.58
C GLY A 21 23.68 12.65 14.26
N ARG A 22 23.65 12.65 15.59
CA ARG A 22 23.81 11.48 16.45
C ARG A 22 22.61 11.36 17.37
N MET A 23 22.31 10.13 17.84
CA MET A 23 21.18 9.93 18.75
C MET A 23 21.29 10.73 20.04
N GLU A 24 22.52 10.93 20.54
CA GLU A 24 22.81 11.75 21.72
C GLU A 24 22.47 13.23 21.51
N ASP A 25 22.38 13.70 20.27
CA ASP A 25 22.00 15.08 19.95
C ASP A 25 20.55 15.38 20.38
N ILE A 26 19.67 14.40 20.36
CA ILE A 26 18.27 14.51 20.81
C ILE A 26 18.22 14.88 22.29
N ASP A 27 18.99 14.20 23.13
CA ASP A 27 19.06 14.47 24.56
C ASP A 27 19.73 15.81 24.83
N THR A 28 20.81 16.14 24.07
CA THR A 28 21.49 17.42 24.16
C THR A 28 20.55 18.60 23.81
N ILE A 29 19.71 18.48 22.77
CA ILE A 29 18.69 19.50 22.43
C ILE A 29 17.75 19.73 23.62
N ARG A 30 17.30 18.63 24.26
CA ARG A 30 16.38 18.69 25.40
C ARG A 30 17.04 19.40 26.60
N GLU A 31 18.25 18.98 27.01
CA GLU A 31 18.99 19.57 28.11
C GLU A 31 19.31 21.04 27.87
N LEU A 32 19.81 21.41 26.70
CA LEU A 32 20.10 22.81 26.33
C LEU A 32 18.80 23.62 26.31
N GLY A 33 17.72 23.09 25.78
CA GLY A 33 16.44 23.76 25.72
C GLY A 33 15.86 24.07 27.08
N GLU A 34 15.91 23.14 28.00
CA GLU A 34 15.47 23.28 29.39
C GLU A 34 16.39 24.31 30.13
N THR A 35 17.72 24.19 29.99
CA THR A 35 18.66 25.14 30.55
C THR A 35 18.42 26.58 30.08
N LEU A 36 18.13 26.76 28.79
CA LEU A 36 17.81 28.09 28.22
C LEU A 36 16.53 28.66 28.79
N ASN A 37 15.51 27.82 28.96
CA ASN A 37 14.27 28.24 29.56
C ASN A 37 14.40 28.67 31.02
N GLU A 38 15.26 28.03 31.80
CA GLU A 38 15.45 28.29 33.21
C GLU A 38 16.50 29.41 33.51
N ALA A 39 17.60 29.39 32.78
CA ALA A 39 18.74 30.26 33.09
C ALA A 39 18.80 31.57 32.31
N SER A 40 17.92 31.80 31.33
CA SER A 40 17.91 33.05 30.58
C SER A 40 17.29 34.20 31.36
N LEU A 41 17.87 35.37 31.23
CA LEU A 41 17.52 36.55 32.05
C LEU A 41 16.24 37.28 31.61
N CYS A 42 15.71 36.98 30.43
CA CYS A 42 14.50 37.64 29.92
C CYS A 42 13.59 36.66 29.18
N GLY A 43 12.31 37.04 29.02
CA GLY A 43 11.31 36.19 28.37
C GLY A 43 11.64 35.80 26.93
N LEU A 44 12.34 36.61 26.15
CA LEU A 44 12.81 36.25 24.82
C LEU A 44 13.83 35.11 24.87
N GLY A 45 14.82 35.21 25.76
CA GLY A 45 15.80 34.14 25.95
C GLY A 45 15.18 32.86 26.49
N GLN A 46 14.20 32.93 27.37
CA GLN A 46 13.47 31.81 27.89
C GLN A 46 12.59 31.13 26.82
N ALA A 47 12.12 31.88 25.83
CA ALA A 47 11.29 31.35 24.74
C ALA A 47 12.07 30.82 23.54
N CYS A 48 13.38 31.13 23.42
CA CYS A 48 14.15 30.87 22.20
C CYS A 48 14.34 29.36 21.88
N SER A 49 14.27 28.49 22.88
CA SER A 49 14.36 27.03 22.70
C SER A 49 13.03 26.34 22.45
N LYS A 50 11.89 27.02 22.68
CA LYS A 50 10.54 26.42 22.57
C LYS A 50 10.24 25.81 21.18
N PRO A 51 10.62 26.45 20.05
CA PRO A 51 10.41 25.83 18.73
C PRO A 51 11.11 24.45 18.63
N ALA A 52 12.38 24.35 19.01
CA ALA A 52 13.12 23.08 18.96
C ALA A 52 12.53 22.04 19.91
N LEU A 53 12.18 22.42 21.14
CA LEU A 53 11.58 21.50 22.13
C LEU A 53 10.18 21.03 21.68
N SER A 54 9.38 21.90 21.07
CA SER A 54 8.04 21.53 20.59
C SER A 54 8.13 20.60 19.39
N THR A 55 8.99 20.87 18.41
CA THR A 55 9.19 19.97 17.28
C THR A 55 9.74 18.62 17.74
N LEU A 56 10.67 18.61 18.68
CA LEU A 56 11.19 17.37 19.26
C LEU A 56 10.10 16.57 19.99
N LYS A 57 9.16 17.25 20.65
CA LYS A 57 8.06 16.60 21.36
C LYS A 57 7.04 15.93 20.41
N TYR A 58 6.68 16.59 19.32
CA TYR A 58 5.60 16.15 18.44
C TYR A 58 6.09 15.40 17.19
N PHE A 59 7.35 15.55 16.80
CA PHE A 59 7.94 14.99 15.59
C PHE A 59 9.26 14.27 15.87
N LEU A 60 9.36 13.59 17.00
CA LEU A 60 10.58 12.85 17.39
C LEU A 60 11.04 11.86 16.32
N ASN A 61 10.08 11.18 15.70
CA ASN A 61 10.31 10.23 14.62
C ASN A 61 11.05 10.88 13.43
N GLU A 62 10.75 12.13 13.09
CA GLU A 62 11.47 12.83 12.02
C GLU A 62 12.94 13.10 12.39
N TYR A 63 13.23 13.45 13.64
CA TYR A 63 14.61 13.57 14.11
C TYR A 63 15.36 12.24 14.04
N GLU A 64 14.71 11.16 14.46
CA GLU A 64 15.29 9.82 14.39
C GLU A 64 15.54 9.38 12.96
N ASP A 65 14.60 9.61 12.04
CA ASP A 65 14.74 9.31 10.61
C ASP A 65 15.93 10.08 9.98
N HIS A 66 16.09 11.36 10.33
CA HIS A 66 17.22 12.17 9.86
C HIS A 66 18.57 11.60 10.35
N ILE A 67 18.61 11.06 11.56
CA ILE A 67 19.82 10.56 12.20
C ILE A 67 20.13 9.12 11.77
N LYS A 68 19.13 8.23 11.84
CA LYS A 68 19.31 6.78 11.61
C LYS A 68 19.28 6.41 10.14
N GLU A 69 18.28 6.97 9.43
CA GLU A 69 17.96 6.59 8.05
C GLU A 69 18.54 7.57 7.02
N HIS A 70 19.14 8.69 7.47
CA HIS A 70 19.56 9.81 6.62
C HIS A 70 18.46 10.25 5.65
N ARG A 71 17.22 10.29 6.16
CA ARG A 71 15.99 10.55 5.39
C ARG A 71 15.26 11.77 5.95
N CYS A 72 14.87 12.67 5.03
CA CYS A 72 13.98 13.79 5.33
C CYS A 72 12.59 13.52 4.72
N ALA A 73 11.58 13.23 5.53
CA ALA A 73 10.22 12.92 5.04
C ALA A 73 9.59 14.09 4.25
N GLY A 74 9.90 15.32 4.63
CA GLY A 74 9.46 16.54 3.94
C GLY A 74 10.20 16.86 2.64
N ALA A 75 11.29 16.14 2.32
CA ALA A 75 12.17 16.38 1.16
C ALA A 75 12.68 17.83 1.05
N VAL A 76 12.95 18.49 2.19
CA VAL A 76 13.41 19.89 2.27
C VAL A 76 14.89 20.04 2.71
N CYS A 77 15.50 18.96 3.24
CA CYS A 77 16.89 18.97 3.69
C CYS A 77 17.82 18.61 2.53
N ASP A 78 18.37 19.60 1.85
CA ASP A 78 19.16 19.44 0.61
C ASP A 78 20.28 18.38 0.69
N SER A 79 20.88 18.20 1.84
CA SER A 79 21.95 17.20 2.04
C SER A 79 21.46 15.75 2.12
N MET A 80 20.15 15.53 2.26
CA MET A 80 19.55 14.21 2.40
C MET A 80 18.64 13.82 1.23
N VAL A 81 18.32 14.77 0.35
CA VAL A 81 17.44 14.56 -0.80
C VAL A 81 18.28 14.47 -2.05
N ILE A 82 18.49 13.25 -2.54
CA ILE A 82 19.17 13.01 -3.82
C ILE A 82 18.26 13.48 -4.96
N SER A 83 16.98 13.10 -4.93
CA SER A 83 15.96 13.57 -5.85
C SER A 83 14.58 13.47 -5.22
N ALA A 84 13.68 14.40 -5.55
CA ALA A 84 12.31 14.41 -5.01
C ALA A 84 11.53 13.13 -5.37
N CYS A 85 11.73 12.60 -6.58
CA CYS A 85 11.07 11.38 -7.05
C CYS A 85 11.57 10.12 -6.33
N GLN A 86 12.87 10.00 -6.06
CA GLN A 86 13.42 8.89 -5.27
C GLN A 86 12.94 8.95 -3.82
N HIS A 87 12.93 10.16 -3.25
CA HIS A 87 12.50 10.38 -1.90
C HIS A 87 11.01 10.08 -1.68
N ALA A 88 10.16 10.43 -2.65
CA ALA A 88 8.73 10.12 -2.61
C ALA A 88 8.43 8.63 -2.81
N CYS A 89 9.38 7.84 -3.31
CA CYS A 89 9.18 6.41 -3.48
C CYS A 89 9.25 5.69 -2.12
N PRO A 90 8.18 4.98 -1.67
CA PRO A 90 8.23 4.27 -0.38
C PRO A 90 9.33 3.19 -0.30
N ALA A 91 9.71 2.62 -1.46
CA ALA A 91 10.81 1.65 -1.55
C ALA A 91 12.18 2.32 -1.72
N GLY A 92 12.26 3.65 -1.89
CA GLY A 92 13.51 4.37 -2.08
C GLY A 92 14.26 4.00 -3.35
N ILE A 93 13.54 3.62 -4.43
CA ILE A 93 14.15 3.24 -5.71
C ILE A 93 14.87 4.44 -6.30
N ASP A 94 16.08 4.21 -6.82
CA ASP A 94 16.87 5.24 -7.51
C ASP A 94 16.26 5.58 -8.88
N VAL A 95 15.25 6.46 -8.84
CA VAL A 95 14.48 6.85 -10.03
C VAL A 95 15.35 7.54 -11.09
N PRO A 96 16.22 8.52 -10.75
CA PRO A 96 17.06 9.16 -11.76
C PRO A 96 17.93 8.19 -12.53
N ASN A 97 18.59 7.26 -11.83
CA ASN A 97 19.54 6.36 -12.46
C ASN A 97 18.84 5.32 -13.36
N TYR A 98 17.70 4.75 -12.94
CA TYR A 98 17.03 3.82 -13.84
C TYR A 98 16.37 4.50 -15.04
N VAL A 99 15.90 5.75 -14.90
CA VAL A 99 15.38 6.53 -16.03
C VAL A 99 16.51 6.92 -16.98
N ALA A 100 17.69 7.27 -16.47
CA ALA A 100 18.88 7.54 -17.31
C ALA A 100 19.29 6.28 -18.10
N ALA A 101 19.32 5.10 -17.46
CA ALA A 101 19.61 3.85 -18.16
C ALA A 101 18.59 3.56 -19.30
N ILE A 102 17.30 3.87 -19.09
CA ILE A 102 16.29 3.76 -20.15
C ILE A 102 16.61 4.73 -21.30
N ALA A 103 17.00 5.97 -21.00
CA ALA A 103 17.34 6.97 -22.02
C ALA A 103 18.57 6.57 -22.83
N GLU A 104 19.49 5.79 -22.27
CA GLU A 104 20.66 5.20 -22.94
C GLU A 104 20.32 3.91 -23.71
N GLY A 105 19.08 3.41 -23.59
CA GLY A 105 18.66 2.15 -24.21
C GLY A 105 19.05 0.89 -23.43
N ASP A 106 19.63 1.05 -22.23
CA ASP A 106 20.01 -0.06 -21.36
C ASP A 106 18.88 -0.44 -20.40
N TYR A 107 17.85 -1.09 -20.94
CA TYR A 107 16.69 -1.52 -20.19
C TYR A 107 17.05 -2.60 -19.15
N ALA A 108 18.02 -3.46 -19.42
CA ALA A 108 18.48 -4.48 -18.50
C ALA A 108 19.05 -3.84 -17.22
N LYS A 109 19.95 -2.87 -17.41
CA LYS A 109 20.52 -2.10 -16.29
C LYS A 109 19.46 -1.32 -15.51
N SER A 110 18.47 -0.76 -16.19
CA SER A 110 17.33 -0.10 -15.54
C SER A 110 16.60 -1.03 -14.57
N VAL A 111 16.27 -2.24 -15.02
CA VAL A 111 15.59 -3.25 -14.17
C VAL A 111 16.46 -3.72 -13.00
N GLU A 112 17.78 -3.87 -13.19
CA GLU A 112 18.72 -4.18 -12.11
C GLU A 112 18.70 -3.11 -11.02
N ILE A 113 18.76 -1.82 -11.39
CA ILE A 113 18.69 -0.69 -10.46
C ILE A 113 17.38 -0.72 -9.66
N ILE A 114 16.25 -0.98 -10.32
CA ILE A 114 14.96 -1.09 -9.65
C ILE A 114 14.97 -2.25 -8.63
N ARG A 115 15.53 -3.41 -9.02
CA ARG A 115 15.61 -4.63 -8.19
C ARG A 115 16.57 -4.53 -7.00
N GLU A 116 17.37 -3.48 -6.92
CA GLU A 116 18.13 -3.19 -5.70
C GLU A 116 17.22 -2.93 -4.50
N ARG A 117 16.03 -2.39 -4.73
CA ARG A 117 15.05 -1.98 -3.70
C ARG A 117 13.67 -2.61 -3.87
N ASN A 118 13.33 -3.12 -5.04
CA ASN A 118 11.99 -3.63 -5.33
C ASN A 118 12.06 -4.83 -6.30
N PRO A 119 11.71 -6.05 -5.86
CA PRO A 119 11.75 -7.24 -6.72
C PRO A 119 10.60 -7.33 -7.73
N PHE A 120 9.64 -6.38 -7.72
CA PHE A 120 8.44 -6.36 -8.57
C PHE A 120 8.39 -5.17 -9.54
N PRO A 121 9.40 -4.97 -10.41
CA PRO A 121 9.39 -3.83 -11.33
C PRO A 121 8.20 -3.82 -12.29
N ALA A 122 7.81 -4.95 -12.88
CA ALA A 122 6.73 -5.04 -13.87
C ALA A 122 5.34 -4.87 -13.24
N VAL A 123 5.11 -5.44 -12.05
CA VAL A 123 3.90 -5.21 -11.25
C VAL A 123 3.78 -3.73 -10.89
N CYS A 124 4.83 -3.14 -10.31
CA CYS A 124 4.82 -1.73 -9.96
C CYS A 124 4.73 -0.79 -11.17
N GLY A 125 5.20 -1.21 -12.34
CA GLY A 125 5.02 -0.48 -13.60
C GLY A 125 3.56 -0.36 -14.03
N ARG A 126 2.67 -1.23 -13.49
CA ARG A 126 1.24 -1.27 -13.83
C ARG A 126 0.32 -0.70 -12.76
N ILE A 127 0.53 -1.08 -11.50
CA ILE A 127 -0.44 -0.78 -10.42
C ILE A 127 0.07 0.17 -9.34
N CYS A 128 1.33 0.64 -9.44
CA CYS A 128 1.85 1.62 -8.49
C CYS A 128 1.10 2.95 -8.62
N ILE A 129 0.76 3.52 -7.47
CA ILE A 129 0.15 4.85 -7.35
C ILE A 129 1.12 6.01 -7.67
N HIS A 130 2.34 5.72 -8.04
CA HIS A 130 3.42 6.59 -8.54
C HIS A 130 3.60 7.95 -7.80
N PRO A 131 3.76 7.99 -6.48
CA PRO A 131 3.97 9.24 -5.74
C PRO A 131 5.21 10.02 -6.21
N CYS A 132 6.15 9.34 -6.85
CA CYS A 132 7.31 9.95 -7.49
C CYS A 132 6.97 10.94 -8.62
N GLU A 133 5.86 10.72 -9.34
CA GLU A 133 5.39 11.63 -10.39
C GLU A 133 4.78 12.89 -9.81
N TYR A 134 4.04 12.80 -8.69
CA TYR A 134 3.49 13.96 -7.98
C TYR A 134 4.57 14.88 -7.39
N LYS A 135 5.74 14.35 -7.07
CA LYS A 135 6.89 15.11 -6.57
C LYS A 135 7.95 15.38 -7.65
N CYS A 136 7.62 15.12 -8.90
CA CYS A 136 8.52 15.38 -10.01
C CYS A 136 8.65 16.88 -10.27
N ARG A 137 9.86 17.44 -10.09
CA ARG A 137 10.12 18.86 -10.33
C ARG A 137 9.87 19.30 -11.79
N ARG A 138 9.90 18.34 -12.73
CA ARG A 138 9.56 18.64 -14.13
C ARG A 138 8.10 19.09 -14.25
N GLY A 139 7.18 18.54 -13.41
CA GLY A 139 5.79 18.93 -13.36
C GLY A 139 5.54 20.40 -12.98
N GLU A 140 6.54 21.07 -12.37
CA GLU A 140 6.46 22.51 -12.08
C GLU A 140 6.69 23.37 -13.35
N LEU A 141 7.25 22.78 -14.40
CA LEU A 141 7.55 23.47 -15.68
C LEU A 141 6.52 23.15 -16.75
N ASP A 142 6.18 21.88 -16.94
CA ASP A 142 5.21 21.40 -17.94
C ASP A 142 4.49 20.13 -17.46
N GLN A 143 5.06 18.94 -17.63
CA GLN A 143 4.48 17.66 -17.22
C GLN A 143 5.51 16.84 -16.47
N ALA A 144 5.05 16.11 -15.46
CA ALA A 144 5.88 15.14 -14.75
C ALA A 144 6.42 14.09 -15.73
N VAL A 145 7.62 13.58 -15.45
CA VAL A 145 8.15 12.43 -16.18
C VAL A 145 7.26 11.22 -15.89
N ALA A 146 6.84 10.50 -16.92
CA ALA A 146 5.98 9.30 -16.81
C ALA A 146 6.78 8.10 -16.23
N ILE A 147 7.20 8.22 -14.98
CA ILE A 147 8.13 7.33 -14.28
C ILE A 147 7.60 5.90 -14.20
N ARG A 148 6.29 5.76 -13.92
CA ARG A 148 5.62 4.45 -13.85
C ARG A 148 5.60 3.78 -15.23
N ALA A 149 5.25 4.54 -16.29
CA ALA A 149 5.21 4.03 -17.65
C ALA A 149 6.60 3.61 -18.14
N LEU A 150 7.63 4.41 -17.86
CA LEU A 150 9.02 4.06 -18.17
C LEU A 150 9.47 2.77 -17.47
N LYS A 151 9.11 2.61 -16.19
CA LYS A 151 9.37 1.36 -15.45
C LYS A 151 8.69 0.16 -16.13
N ARG A 152 7.43 0.33 -16.59
CA ARG A 152 6.71 -0.71 -17.31
C ARG A 152 7.42 -1.11 -18.58
N VAL A 153 7.80 -0.13 -19.41
CA VAL A 153 8.52 -0.38 -20.68
C VAL A 153 9.81 -1.16 -20.44
N ALA A 154 10.62 -0.74 -19.47
CA ALA A 154 11.89 -1.43 -19.17
C ALA A 154 11.66 -2.87 -18.67
N SER A 155 10.64 -3.09 -17.84
CA SER A 155 10.31 -4.40 -17.30
C SER A 155 9.74 -5.34 -18.36
N ASP A 156 8.85 -4.85 -19.22
CA ASP A 156 8.27 -5.63 -20.30
C ASP A 156 9.36 -6.04 -21.28
N TRP A 157 10.21 -5.10 -21.69
CA TRP A 157 11.37 -5.40 -22.54
C TRP A 157 12.31 -6.46 -21.91
N TYR A 158 12.53 -6.35 -20.59
CA TYR A 158 13.41 -7.30 -19.88
C TYR A 158 12.87 -8.73 -19.95
N PHE A 159 11.58 -8.93 -19.70
CA PHE A 159 10.98 -10.26 -19.74
C PHE A 159 10.87 -10.80 -21.17
N GLU A 160 10.57 -9.95 -22.14
CA GLU A 160 10.53 -10.34 -23.57
C GLU A 160 11.89 -10.76 -24.13
N ASN A 161 12.98 -10.12 -23.70
CA ASN A 161 14.31 -10.30 -24.30
C ASN A 161 15.28 -11.13 -23.45
N ILE A 162 15.11 -11.14 -22.12
CA ILE A 162 16.00 -11.84 -21.18
C ILE A 162 15.23 -12.93 -20.43
N GLY A 163 14.00 -12.65 -20.05
CA GLY A 163 13.16 -13.57 -19.26
C GLY A 163 13.47 -13.55 -17.77
N PRO A 164 12.83 -14.46 -17.01
CA PRO A 164 13.00 -14.54 -15.56
C PRO A 164 14.28 -15.28 -15.13
N GLN A 165 15.15 -15.66 -16.07
CA GLN A 165 16.32 -16.47 -15.79
C GLN A 165 17.36 -15.68 -15.00
N ARG A 166 17.89 -16.34 -13.97
CA ARG A 166 18.95 -15.83 -13.11
C ARG A 166 19.61 -16.96 -12.36
N ASP A 167 20.91 -16.83 -12.09
CA ASP A 167 21.60 -17.71 -11.15
C ASP A 167 21.15 -17.40 -9.70
N PRO A 168 20.94 -18.43 -8.87
CA PRO A 168 20.55 -18.25 -7.49
C PRO A 168 21.63 -17.49 -6.70
N PHE A 169 21.19 -16.73 -5.72
CA PHE A 169 22.10 -16.10 -4.76
C PHE A 169 22.86 -17.17 -3.97
N ALA A 170 24.14 -16.92 -3.69
CA ALA A 170 24.95 -17.84 -2.91
C ALA A 170 24.44 -17.93 -1.46
N VAL A 171 24.20 -19.15 -0.98
CA VAL A 171 23.87 -19.39 0.43
C VAL A 171 25.16 -19.28 1.25
N THR A 172 25.29 -18.24 2.06
CA THR A 172 26.47 -17.93 2.89
C THR A 172 26.18 -17.99 4.39
N ARG A 173 24.92 -18.14 4.78
CA ARG A 173 24.44 -18.22 6.15
C ARG A 173 23.92 -19.61 6.45
N SER A 174 24.17 -20.11 7.65
CA SER A 174 23.70 -21.43 8.08
C SER A 174 22.23 -21.46 8.54
N GLN A 175 21.70 -20.29 8.92
CA GLN A 175 20.34 -20.18 9.40
C GLN A 175 19.35 -20.26 8.22
N LYS A 176 18.25 -20.97 8.46
CA LYS A 176 17.11 -21.05 7.54
C LYS A 176 16.00 -20.14 8.02
N VAL A 177 15.31 -19.48 7.10
CA VAL A 177 14.17 -18.61 7.43
C VAL A 177 12.92 -19.09 6.71
N ALA A 178 11.82 -19.23 7.46
CA ALA A 178 10.51 -19.50 6.92
C ALA A 178 9.76 -18.18 6.72
N VAL A 179 9.00 -18.09 5.63
CA VAL A 179 8.10 -16.97 5.33
C VAL A 179 6.71 -17.53 5.15
N VAL A 180 5.72 -17.01 5.87
CA VAL A 180 4.33 -17.46 5.80
C VAL A 180 3.54 -16.50 4.94
N GLY A 181 3.12 -16.96 3.76
CA GLY A 181 2.40 -16.21 2.73
C GLY A 181 3.29 -15.73 1.58
N ALA A 182 2.92 -16.11 0.36
CA ALA A 182 3.59 -15.73 -0.89
C ALA A 182 2.95 -14.50 -1.54
N GLY A 183 2.43 -13.55 -0.75
CA GLY A 183 2.02 -12.23 -1.21
C GLY A 183 3.22 -11.30 -1.44
N PRO A 184 3.00 -10.04 -1.88
CA PRO A 184 4.09 -9.09 -2.16
C PRO A 184 5.06 -8.90 -1.00
N SER A 185 4.54 -8.83 0.24
CA SER A 185 5.35 -8.66 1.45
C SER A 185 6.26 -9.87 1.68
N GLY A 186 5.68 -11.08 1.67
CA GLY A 186 6.44 -12.32 1.90
C GLY A 186 7.48 -12.58 0.82
N LEU A 187 7.12 -12.43 -0.45
CA LEU A 187 8.04 -12.61 -1.57
C LEU A 187 9.16 -11.58 -1.58
N THR A 188 8.88 -10.31 -1.21
CA THR A 188 9.91 -9.28 -1.05
C THR A 188 10.88 -9.63 0.08
N CYS A 189 10.35 -10.05 1.24
CA CYS A 189 11.17 -10.51 2.36
C CYS A 189 12.06 -11.69 1.94
N ALA A 190 11.47 -12.70 1.30
CA ALA A 190 12.19 -13.88 0.83
C ALA A 190 13.31 -13.54 -0.16
N TYR A 191 13.03 -12.64 -1.12
CA TYR A 191 14.03 -12.16 -2.08
C TYR A 191 15.23 -11.50 -1.40
N PHE A 192 14.99 -10.58 -0.45
CA PHE A 192 16.09 -9.91 0.24
C PHE A 192 16.82 -10.84 1.20
N LEU A 193 16.15 -11.76 1.88
CA LEU A 193 16.81 -12.77 2.70
C LEU A 193 17.72 -13.68 1.86
N ALA A 194 17.25 -14.14 0.70
CA ALA A 194 18.07 -14.90 -0.24
C ALA A 194 19.26 -14.08 -0.73
N LYS A 195 19.06 -12.78 -1.07
CA LYS A 195 20.13 -11.85 -1.45
C LYS A 195 21.17 -11.64 -0.34
N MET A 196 20.76 -11.73 0.94
CA MET A 196 21.64 -11.68 2.11
C MET A 196 22.34 -13.03 2.40
N GLY A 197 22.06 -14.07 1.62
CA GLY A 197 22.68 -15.38 1.73
C GLY A 197 22.00 -16.35 2.68
N TYR A 198 20.75 -16.10 3.09
CA TYR A 198 19.96 -17.05 3.88
C TYR A 198 19.23 -18.05 2.98
N GLN A 199 19.12 -19.30 3.43
CA GLN A 199 18.22 -20.26 2.83
C GLN A 199 16.78 -19.88 3.24
N THR A 200 15.93 -19.58 2.26
CA THR A 200 14.58 -19.06 2.51
C THR A 200 13.52 -19.93 1.86
N THR A 201 12.53 -20.35 2.64
CA THR A 201 11.37 -21.12 2.18
C THR A 201 10.10 -20.33 2.48
N VAL A 202 9.25 -20.13 1.48
CA VAL A 202 7.94 -19.49 1.60
C VAL A 202 6.87 -20.58 1.63
N PHE A 203 5.98 -20.51 2.63
CA PHE A 203 4.81 -21.39 2.78
C PHE A 203 3.58 -20.63 2.31
N GLU A 204 2.94 -21.13 1.27
CA GLU A 204 1.75 -20.54 0.67
C GLU A 204 0.55 -21.48 0.80
N ALA A 205 -0.54 -20.99 1.36
CA ALA A 205 -1.75 -21.77 1.57
C ALA A 205 -2.47 -22.09 0.25
N GLN A 206 -2.36 -21.21 -0.73
CA GLN A 206 -3.03 -21.33 -2.03
C GLN A 206 -2.19 -22.15 -3.02
N PRO A 207 -2.80 -22.65 -4.11
CA PRO A 207 -2.06 -23.31 -5.20
C PRO A 207 -1.26 -22.35 -6.07
N VAL A 208 -1.38 -21.04 -5.87
CA VAL A 208 -0.71 -19.97 -6.62
C VAL A 208 -0.09 -18.95 -5.68
N ALA A 209 1.06 -18.42 -6.05
CA ALA A 209 1.70 -17.32 -5.33
C ALA A 209 1.23 -15.95 -5.89
N GLY A 210 1.63 -14.88 -5.21
CA GLY A 210 1.32 -13.49 -5.56
C GLY A 210 0.32 -12.84 -4.60
N GLY A 211 -0.34 -13.61 -3.72
CA GLY A 211 -1.36 -13.08 -2.82
C GLY A 211 -2.43 -12.30 -3.59
N MET A 212 -2.84 -11.13 -3.10
CA MET A 212 -3.86 -10.30 -3.74
C MET A 212 -3.53 -9.91 -5.20
N LEU A 213 -2.26 -9.79 -5.57
CA LEU A 213 -1.84 -9.54 -6.96
C LEU A 213 -2.30 -10.69 -7.89
N GLY A 214 -2.18 -11.92 -7.42
CA GLY A 214 -2.52 -13.12 -8.18
C GLY A 214 -4.02 -13.46 -8.18
N ILE A 215 -4.73 -13.17 -7.08
CA ILE A 215 -6.10 -13.68 -6.86
C ILE A 215 -7.19 -12.60 -6.84
N ALA A 216 -6.87 -11.31 -6.69
CA ALA A 216 -7.88 -10.27 -6.56
C ALA A 216 -7.71 -9.10 -7.54
N VAL A 217 -6.48 -8.63 -7.81
CA VAL A 217 -6.27 -7.53 -8.77
C VAL A 217 -6.77 -7.97 -10.15
N PRO A 218 -7.65 -7.19 -10.81
CA PRO A 218 -8.25 -7.58 -12.09
C PRO A 218 -7.22 -7.78 -13.21
N GLU A 219 -7.51 -8.71 -14.12
CA GLU A 219 -6.64 -9.06 -15.26
C GLU A 219 -6.30 -7.86 -16.16
N PHE A 220 -7.28 -6.96 -16.37
CA PHE A 220 -7.09 -5.77 -17.21
C PHE A 220 -6.14 -4.74 -16.58
N ARG A 221 -5.91 -4.78 -15.25
CA ARG A 221 -4.89 -3.97 -14.56
C ARG A 221 -3.55 -4.68 -14.48
N LEU A 222 -3.56 -5.96 -14.16
CA LEU A 222 -2.37 -6.75 -13.94
C LEU A 222 -2.52 -8.15 -14.55
N PRO A 223 -2.02 -8.37 -15.77
CA PRO A 223 -2.02 -9.66 -16.43
C PRO A 223 -1.34 -10.74 -15.59
N ARG A 224 -1.85 -11.95 -15.64
CA ARG A 224 -1.34 -13.08 -14.84
C ARG A 224 0.10 -13.42 -15.17
N GLU A 225 0.44 -13.39 -16.44
CA GLU A 225 1.77 -13.71 -16.95
C GLU A 225 2.84 -12.82 -16.31
N VAL A 226 2.52 -11.53 -16.11
CA VAL A 226 3.43 -10.55 -15.50
C VAL A 226 3.79 -10.92 -14.07
N ILE A 227 2.81 -11.41 -13.30
CA ILE A 227 3.02 -11.83 -11.91
C ILE A 227 3.83 -13.14 -11.89
N GLU A 228 3.48 -14.08 -12.75
CA GLU A 228 4.13 -15.38 -12.85
C GLU A 228 5.62 -15.23 -13.21
N GLU A 229 5.95 -14.35 -14.15
CA GLU A 229 7.35 -14.05 -14.52
C GLU A 229 8.15 -13.45 -13.36
N GLU A 230 7.57 -12.53 -12.58
CA GLU A 230 8.26 -11.95 -11.42
C GLU A 230 8.41 -12.94 -10.28
N ILE A 231 7.41 -13.79 -10.04
CA ILE A 231 7.51 -14.88 -9.06
C ILE A 231 8.59 -15.89 -9.49
N GLN A 232 8.60 -16.25 -10.77
CA GLN A 232 9.61 -17.16 -11.32
C GLN A 232 11.02 -16.58 -11.18
N TYR A 233 11.18 -15.27 -11.40
CA TYR A 233 12.45 -14.58 -11.17
C TYR A 233 12.89 -14.70 -9.71
N ILE A 234 11.97 -14.49 -8.75
CA ILE A 234 12.26 -14.62 -7.31
C ILE A 234 12.64 -16.06 -6.94
N GLN A 235 11.95 -17.06 -7.49
CA GLN A 235 12.30 -18.48 -7.31
C GLN A 235 13.70 -18.78 -7.88
N ASN A 236 14.01 -18.27 -9.05
CA ASN A 236 15.34 -18.43 -9.67
C ASN A 236 16.44 -17.74 -8.85
N CYS A 237 16.11 -16.74 -8.04
CA CYS A 237 17.06 -16.16 -7.07
C CYS A 237 17.43 -17.10 -5.91
N GLY A 238 16.82 -18.28 -5.81
CA GLY A 238 17.08 -19.28 -4.77
C GLY A 238 16.03 -19.34 -3.67
N VAL A 239 14.85 -18.74 -3.89
CA VAL A 239 13.71 -18.82 -2.97
C VAL A 239 12.89 -20.06 -3.27
N GLU A 240 12.72 -20.96 -2.28
CA GLU A 240 11.80 -22.08 -2.35
C GLU A 240 10.38 -21.63 -2.02
N ILE A 241 9.38 -21.97 -2.83
CA ILE A 241 7.96 -21.74 -2.52
C ILE A 241 7.25 -23.08 -2.41
N ARG A 242 6.63 -23.34 -1.26
CA ARG A 242 5.80 -24.52 -0.98
C ARG A 242 4.34 -24.11 -1.07
N TYR A 243 3.70 -24.53 -2.14
CA TYR A 243 2.27 -24.30 -2.38
C TYR A 243 1.41 -25.29 -1.60
N ASN A 244 0.12 -24.96 -1.39
CA ASN A 244 -0.83 -25.79 -0.65
C ASN A 244 -0.29 -26.19 0.74
N SER A 245 0.44 -25.29 1.38
CA SER A 245 1.14 -25.50 2.64
C SER A 245 0.69 -24.45 3.66
N PRO A 246 -0.58 -24.48 4.10
CA PRO A 246 -1.08 -23.55 5.09
C PRO A 246 -0.37 -23.75 6.43
N ILE A 247 -0.11 -22.66 7.14
CA ILE A 247 0.26 -22.69 8.55
C ILE A 247 -1.04 -22.56 9.33
N ASP A 248 -1.38 -23.60 10.07
CA ASP A 248 -2.65 -23.74 10.80
C ASP A 248 -2.45 -24.66 12.04
N ALA A 249 -3.54 -25.11 12.66
CA ALA A 249 -3.50 -26.02 13.80
C ALA A 249 -2.84 -27.38 13.51
N LYS A 250 -2.65 -27.79 12.24
CA LYS A 250 -2.00 -29.05 11.84
C LYS A 250 -0.53 -28.86 11.50
N HIS A 251 -0.12 -27.69 11.11
CA HIS A 251 1.26 -27.32 10.82
C HIS A 251 1.52 -25.92 11.41
N THR A 252 2.03 -25.92 12.62
CA THR A 252 2.15 -24.73 13.49
C THR A 252 3.50 -24.02 13.30
N PHE A 253 3.65 -22.83 13.87
CA PHE A 253 4.95 -22.15 13.95
C PHE A 253 5.99 -22.97 14.73
N SER A 254 5.56 -23.70 15.76
CA SER A 254 6.45 -24.59 16.51
C SER A 254 6.98 -25.73 15.64
N ASP A 255 6.18 -26.22 14.70
CA ASP A 255 6.61 -27.25 13.78
C ASP A 255 7.68 -26.70 12.83
N LEU A 256 7.53 -25.47 12.32
CA LEU A 256 8.56 -24.81 11.51
C LEU A 256 9.89 -24.69 12.27
N LEU A 257 9.85 -24.31 13.55
CA LEU A 257 11.07 -24.23 14.37
C LEU A 257 11.69 -25.63 14.56
N ASN A 258 10.87 -26.67 14.77
CA ASN A 258 11.32 -28.06 14.88
C ASN A 258 11.89 -28.61 13.55
N GLU A 259 11.42 -28.10 12.40
CA GLU A 259 11.98 -28.39 11.06
C GLU A 259 13.35 -27.71 10.82
N GLY A 260 13.82 -26.92 11.79
CA GLY A 260 15.14 -26.29 11.78
C GLY A 260 15.15 -24.88 11.19
N PHE A 261 14.00 -24.23 11.02
CA PHE A 261 13.96 -22.81 10.72
C PHE A 261 14.35 -22.01 11.98
N SER A 262 15.22 -21.02 11.80
CA SER A 262 15.74 -20.19 12.89
C SER A 262 14.86 -18.97 13.17
N ALA A 263 14.03 -18.59 12.20
CA ALA A 263 13.07 -17.47 12.29
C ALA A 263 11.90 -17.70 11.34
N VAL A 264 10.76 -17.09 11.68
CA VAL A 264 9.55 -17.10 10.86
C VAL A 264 9.11 -15.65 10.63
N PHE A 265 8.90 -15.27 9.35
CA PHE A 265 8.31 -14.01 8.95
C PHE A 265 6.85 -14.22 8.56
N ILE A 266 5.92 -13.50 9.19
CA ILE A 266 4.48 -13.64 8.96
C ILE A 266 4.02 -12.57 7.97
N ALA A 267 3.51 -13.00 6.81
CA ALA A 267 3.00 -12.16 5.73
C ALA A 267 1.64 -12.68 5.21
N ALA A 268 0.75 -13.07 6.11
CA ALA A 268 -0.54 -13.70 5.81
C ALA A 268 -1.53 -12.79 5.07
N GLY A 269 -1.32 -11.47 5.10
CA GLY A 269 -2.15 -10.49 4.40
C GLY A 269 -3.47 -10.19 5.12
N ALA A 270 -4.38 -9.49 4.41
CA ALA A 270 -5.72 -9.13 4.88
C ALA A 270 -6.75 -9.72 3.92
N GLN A 271 -7.27 -10.90 4.24
CA GLN A 271 -8.10 -11.70 3.35
C GLN A 271 -9.58 -11.71 3.71
N ALA A 272 -9.96 -11.17 4.86
CA ALA A 272 -11.35 -11.11 5.29
C ALA A 272 -11.99 -9.78 4.85
N SER A 273 -13.09 -9.85 4.11
CA SER A 273 -13.89 -8.68 3.78
C SER A 273 -14.56 -8.11 5.03
N LYS A 274 -14.54 -6.78 5.20
CA LYS A 274 -15.27 -6.13 6.28
C LYS A 274 -16.76 -6.10 5.98
N ARG A 275 -17.57 -6.19 7.05
CA ARG A 275 -19.03 -6.05 7.01
C ARG A 275 -19.44 -4.66 7.50
N ILE A 276 -20.56 -4.15 7.00
CA ILE A 276 -21.14 -2.88 7.44
C ILE A 276 -21.94 -3.09 8.73
N GLY A 277 -22.68 -4.20 8.82
CA GLY A 277 -23.56 -4.53 9.93
C GLY A 277 -24.93 -3.86 9.85
N ILE A 278 -25.42 -3.59 8.64
CA ILE A 278 -26.74 -2.98 8.41
C ILE A 278 -27.84 -4.03 8.24
N PRO A 279 -29.11 -3.68 8.50
CA PRO A 279 -30.24 -4.57 8.22
C PRO A 279 -30.25 -5.04 6.76
N GLY A 280 -30.51 -6.31 6.54
CA GLY A 280 -30.52 -6.93 5.22
C GLY A 280 -29.14 -7.38 4.72
N GLU A 281 -28.06 -7.19 5.50
CA GLU A 281 -26.75 -7.78 5.25
C GLU A 281 -26.71 -9.23 5.79
N GLU A 282 -27.50 -10.12 5.19
CA GLU A 282 -27.60 -11.50 5.61
C GLU A 282 -26.78 -12.43 4.70
N GLU A 283 -26.23 -13.51 5.29
CA GLU A 283 -25.46 -14.49 4.52
C GLU A 283 -26.40 -15.28 3.58
N GLY A 284 -25.94 -15.46 2.34
CA GLY A 284 -26.63 -16.31 1.36
C GLY A 284 -27.72 -15.60 0.56
N LEU A 285 -27.88 -14.28 0.68
CA LEU A 285 -28.77 -13.54 -0.23
C LEU A 285 -28.23 -13.57 -1.66
N GLU A 286 -29.09 -13.93 -2.61
CA GLU A 286 -28.79 -13.82 -4.03
C GLU A 286 -28.64 -12.34 -4.40
N GLY A 287 -27.54 -11.98 -5.06
CA GLY A 287 -27.22 -10.61 -5.43
C GLY A 287 -26.42 -9.83 -4.39
N LEU A 288 -26.13 -10.40 -3.21
CA LEU A 288 -25.23 -9.78 -2.22
C LEU A 288 -23.83 -10.40 -2.30
N TYR A 289 -22.81 -9.55 -2.47
CA TYR A 289 -21.43 -9.96 -2.57
C TYR A 289 -20.51 -9.07 -1.71
N TYR A 290 -19.33 -9.59 -1.39
CA TYR A 290 -18.23 -8.80 -0.83
C TYR A 290 -17.15 -8.60 -1.90
N GLY A 291 -16.59 -7.38 -1.96
CA GLY A 291 -15.73 -6.96 -3.06
C GLY A 291 -14.51 -7.86 -3.29
N LEU A 292 -13.81 -8.24 -2.22
CA LEU A 292 -12.65 -9.13 -2.33
C LEU A 292 -13.05 -10.54 -2.82
N ASP A 293 -14.14 -11.09 -2.26
CA ASP A 293 -14.63 -12.42 -2.64
C ASP A 293 -15.10 -12.45 -4.10
N PHE A 294 -15.78 -11.38 -4.52
CA PHE A 294 -16.23 -11.20 -5.90
C PHE A 294 -15.02 -11.16 -6.86
N LEU A 295 -14.03 -10.31 -6.60
CA LEU A 295 -12.82 -10.20 -7.42
C LEU A 295 -12.05 -11.53 -7.46
N THR A 296 -11.90 -12.19 -6.31
CA THR A 296 -11.22 -13.48 -6.21
C THR A 296 -11.93 -14.57 -7.02
N GLN A 297 -13.25 -14.63 -6.97
CA GLN A 297 -14.01 -15.58 -7.77
C GLN A 297 -13.80 -15.37 -9.27
N ILE A 298 -13.92 -14.13 -9.74
CA ILE A 298 -13.69 -13.79 -11.15
C ILE A 298 -12.25 -14.12 -11.56
N ARG A 299 -11.27 -13.68 -10.77
CA ARG A 299 -9.84 -13.86 -11.06
C ARG A 299 -9.43 -15.34 -11.09
N THR A 300 -10.06 -16.18 -10.27
CA THR A 300 -9.82 -17.63 -10.26
C THR A 300 -10.65 -18.40 -11.31
N GLY A 301 -11.36 -17.70 -12.19
CA GLY A 301 -12.11 -18.28 -13.31
C GLY A 301 -13.51 -18.78 -12.97
N LYS A 302 -14.02 -18.47 -11.77
CA LYS A 302 -15.42 -18.75 -11.45
C LYS A 302 -16.31 -17.74 -12.16
N LYS A 303 -17.39 -18.23 -12.73
CA LYS A 303 -18.43 -17.36 -13.32
C LYS A 303 -19.31 -16.83 -12.18
N VAL A 304 -19.30 -15.53 -12.00
CA VAL A 304 -20.27 -14.81 -11.16
C VAL A 304 -21.19 -14.06 -12.12
N PRO A 305 -22.35 -14.63 -12.44
CA PRO A 305 -23.26 -14.01 -13.41
C PRO A 305 -23.94 -12.80 -12.76
N LEU A 306 -23.50 -11.61 -13.12
CA LEU A 306 -24.23 -10.39 -12.80
C LEU A 306 -25.20 -10.05 -13.93
N SER A 307 -26.32 -9.44 -13.58
CA SER A 307 -27.30 -8.89 -14.51
C SER A 307 -27.91 -7.64 -13.90
N GLY A 308 -28.46 -6.76 -14.73
CA GLY A 308 -29.15 -5.56 -14.27
C GLY A 308 -28.24 -4.53 -13.61
N LYS A 309 -28.77 -3.88 -12.58
CA LYS A 309 -28.10 -2.79 -11.86
C LYS A 309 -27.27 -3.34 -10.71
N THR A 310 -26.03 -2.89 -10.63
CA THR A 310 -25.09 -3.25 -9.54
C THR A 310 -24.69 -2.02 -8.77
N VAL A 311 -24.95 -2.04 -7.47
CA VAL A 311 -24.53 -1.02 -6.50
C VAL A 311 -23.26 -1.49 -5.79
N ILE A 312 -22.21 -0.66 -5.80
CA ILE A 312 -20.95 -0.90 -5.11
C ILE A 312 -20.85 0.07 -3.94
N ILE A 313 -20.60 -0.44 -2.73
CA ILE A 313 -20.46 0.36 -1.52
C ILE A 313 -19.00 0.49 -1.15
N GLY A 314 -18.49 1.73 -1.15
CA GLY A 314 -17.12 2.07 -0.76
C GLY A 314 -16.44 3.02 -1.74
N GLY A 315 -15.54 3.89 -1.24
CA GLY A 315 -14.85 4.94 -2.00
C GLY A 315 -13.39 4.65 -2.36
N GLY A 316 -12.87 3.44 -2.04
CA GLY A 316 -11.47 3.08 -2.27
C GLY A 316 -11.20 2.42 -3.64
N ASN A 317 -9.91 2.23 -3.98
CA ASN A 317 -9.48 1.60 -5.24
C ASN A 317 -10.08 0.20 -5.48
N VAL A 318 -10.35 -0.57 -4.41
CA VAL A 318 -10.99 -1.88 -4.54
C VAL A 318 -12.43 -1.74 -5.03
N ALA A 319 -13.17 -0.71 -4.59
CA ALA A 319 -14.52 -0.43 -5.08
C ALA A 319 -14.53 -0.07 -6.57
N VAL A 320 -13.53 0.70 -7.01
CA VAL A 320 -13.33 1.02 -8.43
C VAL A 320 -13.05 -0.26 -9.25
N ASP A 321 -12.15 -1.12 -8.78
CA ASP A 321 -11.84 -2.40 -9.42
C ASP A 321 -13.06 -3.32 -9.48
N VAL A 322 -13.86 -3.35 -8.41
CA VAL A 322 -15.12 -4.11 -8.34
C VAL A 322 -16.13 -3.59 -9.37
N ALA A 323 -16.34 -2.28 -9.45
CA ALA A 323 -17.29 -1.67 -10.38
C ALA A 323 -16.93 -1.95 -11.84
N ARG A 324 -15.66 -1.75 -12.21
CA ARG A 324 -15.13 -2.04 -13.55
C ARG A 324 -15.22 -3.54 -13.89
N THR A 325 -14.99 -4.40 -12.88
CA THR A 325 -15.12 -5.86 -13.05
C THR A 325 -16.59 -6.29 -13.17
N ALA A 326 -17.50 -5.64 -12.44
CA ALA A 326 -18.93 -5.93 -12.51
C ALA A 326 -19.51 -5.70 -13.92
N LEU A 327 -19.13 -4.61 -14.60
CA LEU A 327 -19.50 -4.38 -16.00
C LEU A 327 -18.99 -5.52 -16.92
N ARG A 328 -17.76 -5.98 -16.72
CA ARG A 328 -17.18 -7.10 -17.47
C ARG A 328 -17.81 -8.45 -17.14
N ALA A 329 -18.38 -8.58 -15.94
CA ALA A 329 -19.08 -9.79 -15.50
C ALA A 329 -20.55 -9.84 -15.96
N GLY A 330 -21.06 -8.78 -16.62
CA GLY A 330 -22.40 -8.76 -17.23
C GLY A 330 -23.39 -7.78 -16.59
N ALA A 331 -22.99 -7.00 -15.58
CA ALA A 331 -23.82 -5.91 -15.08
C ALA A 331 -24.13 -4.91 -16.20
N GLN A 332 -25.40 -4.50 -16.31
CA GLN A 332 -25.81 -3.51 -17.32
C GLN A 332 -25.46 -2.09 -16.87
N GLU A 333 -25.43 -1.87 -15.57
CA GLU A 333 -25.12 -0.60 -14.94
C GLU A 333 -24.34 -0.88 -13.65
N ALA A 334 -23.30 -0.11 -13.38
CA ALA A 334 -22.53 -0.15 -12.12
C ALA A 334 -22.44 1.26 -11.55
N GLN A 335 -22.78 1.39 -10.27
CA GLN A 335 -22.72 2.66 -9.54
C GLN A 335 -21.94 2.48 -8.23
N ILE A 336 -21.05 3.41 -7.94
CA ILE A 336 -20.29 3.47 -6.68
C ILE A 336 -20.96 4.46 -5.74
N PHE A 337 -21.17 4.05 -4.48
CA PHE A 337 -21.69 4.86 -3.40
C PHE A 337 -20.66 4.90 -2.26
N CYS A 338 -20.30 6.09 -1.81
CA CYS A 338 -19.30 6.26 -0.76
C CYS A 338 -19.69 7.36 0.23
N LEU A 339 -19.10 7.26 1.43
CA LEU A 339 -19.33 8.22 2.52
C LEU A 339 -18.68 9.57 2.22
N GLU A 340 -17.52 9.51 1.59
CA GLU A 340 -16.66 10.66 1.34
C GLU A 340 -17.23 11.56 0.24
N PRO A 341 -17.00 12.90 0.31
CA PRO A 341 -17.16 13.80 -0.83
C PRO A 341 -16.30 13.35 -2.01
N ARG A 342 -16.65 13.78 -3.23
CA ARG A 342 -15.95 13.34 -4.46
C ARG A 342 -14.45 13.63 -4.44
N ASP A 343 -14.04 14.77 -3.89
CA ASP A 343 -12.65 15.23 -3.80
C ASP A 343 -11.87 14.64 -2.61
N GLU A 344 -12.55 13.98 -1.69
CA GLU A 344 -11.96 13.29 -0.54
C GLU A 344 -11.99 11.76 -0.67
N MET A 345 -12.46 11.22 -1.80
CA MET A 345 -12.47 9.77 -2.04
C MET A 345 -11.06 9.19 -1.88
N PRO A 346 -10.90 8.07 -1.14
CA PRO A 346 -9.58 7.45 -0.96
C PRO A 346 -9.06 6.73 -2.22
N ALA A 347 -9.91 6.54 -3.23
CA ALA A 347 -9.49 6.01 -4.52
C ALA A 347 -8.62 7.01 -5.29
N TRP A 348 -7.67 6.51 -6.03
CA TRP A 348 -6.83 7.31 -6.92
C TRP A 348 -7.67 8.00 -7.99
N GLU A 349 -7.44 9.29 -8.17
CA GLU A 349 -8.16 10.12 -9.15
C GLU A 349 -8.13 9.50 -10.55
N GLN A 350 -6.95 9.07 -11.02
CA GLN A 350 -6.83 8.41 -12.31
C GLN A 350 -7.69 7.15 -12.43
N ASP A 351 -7.75 6.31 -11.38
CA ASP A 351 -8.57 5.09 -11.39
C ASP A 351 -10.07 5.43 -11.40
N VAL A 352 -10.46 6.50 -10.73
CA VAL A 352 -11.85 7.01 -10.73
C VAL A 352 -12.21 7.59 -12.09
N ASP A 353 -11.34 8.38 -12.72
CA ASP A 353 -11.55 8.92 -14.06
C ASP A 353 -11.72 7.81 -15.10
N GLU A 354 -10.84 6.78 -15.05
CA GLU A 354 -10.98 5.59 -15.90
C GLU A 354 -12.31 4.85 -15.68
N ALA A 355 -12.83 4.82 -14.46
CA ALA A 355 -14.13 4.22 -14.16
C ALA A 355 -15.30 5.05 -14.74
N ILE A 356 -15.21 6.37 -14.63
CA ILE A 356 -16.20 7.29 -15.23
C ILE A 356 -16.19 7.17 -16.75
N ASP A 357 -15.03 7.07 -17.37
CA ASP A 357 -14.87 6.86 -18.83
C ASP A 357 -15.51 5.52 -19.27
N GLU A 358 -15.53 4.52 -18.41
CA GLU A 358 -16.23 3.24 -18.64
C GLU A 358 -17.74 3.32 -18.35
N GLY A 359 -18.27 4.48 -17.96
CA GLY A 359 -19.70 4.71 -17.72
C GLY A 359 -20.16 4.42 -16.29
N ILE A 360 -19.23 4.26 -15.33
CA ILE A 360 -19.55 4.08 -13.91
C ILE A 360 -19.96 5.42 -13.30
N VAL A 361 -21.09 5.44 -12.59
CA VAL A 361 -21.59 6.62 -11.89
C VAL A 361 -21.06 6.62 -10.46
N ILE A 362 -20.52 7.76 -10.02
CA ILE A 362 -20.07 7.97 -8.65
C ILE A 362 -21.12 8.77 -7.88
N ASN A 363 -21.57 8.26 -6.74
CA ASN A 363 -22.53 8.87 -5.83
C ASN A 363 -21.85 9.10 -4.47
N PRO A 364 -21.23 10.26 -4.24
CA PRO A 364 -20.58 10.61 -2.99
C PRO A 364 -21.59 11.00 -1.91
N ASP A 365 -21.10 11.26 -0.69
CA ASP A 365 -21.85 11.75 0.48
C ASP A 365 -23.04 10.85 0.89
N LEU A 366 -22.95 9.53 0.67
CA LEU A 366 -24.03 8.59 0.93
C LEU A 366 -23.58 7.42 1.79
N SER A 367 -24.27 7.22 2.91
CA SER A 367 -24.10 6.14 3.87
C SER A 367 -25.16 5.07 3.68
N PRO A 368 -24.81 3.77 3.55
CA PRO A 368 -25.79 2.71 3.44
C PRO A 368 -26.53 2.51 4.77
N VAL A 369 -27.85 2.37 4.70
CA VAL A 369 -28.74 2.21 5.86
C VAL A 369 -29.33 0.81 5.94
N LYS A 370 -29.82 0.29 4.82
CA LYS A 370 -30.51 -0.99 4.78
C LYS A 370 -30.48 -1.59 3.37
N ILE A 371 -30.17 -2.88 3.26
CA ILE A 371 -30.37 -3.66 2.04
C ILE A 371 -31.78 -4.23 2.04
N THR A 372 -32.51 -4.08 0.95
CA THR A 372 -33.84 -4.65 0.76
C THR A 372 -33.77 -5.90 -0.10
N HIS A 373 -34.57 -6.89 0.26
CA HIS A 373 -34.64 -8.14 -0.48
C HIS A 373 -36.06 -8.71 -0.46
N GLU A 374 -36.40 -9.47 -1.46
CA GLU A 374 -37.64 -10.25 -1.57
C GLU A 374 -37.30 -11.69 -1.93
N GLU A 375 -37.93 -12.64 -1.28
CA GLU A 375 -37.73 -14.10 -1.51
C GLU A 375 -36.24 -14.52 -1.51
N GLY A 376 -35.40 -13.87 -0.68
CA GLY A 376 -33.97 -14.16 -0.57
C GLY A 376 -33.08 -13.55 -1.67
N ARG A 377 -33.62 -12.62 -2.46
CA ARG A 377 -32.90 -11.90 -3.51
C ARG A 377 -32.90 -10.40 -3.27
N VAL A 378 -31.76 -9.76 -3.48
CA VAL A 378 -31.62 -8.30 -3.39
C VAL A 378 -32.55 -7.59 -4.37
N THR A 379 -33.23 -6.55 -3.90
CA THR A 379 -34.11 -5.69 -4.71
C THR A 379 -33.68 -4.21 -4.67
N GLY A 380 -32.80 -3.83 -3.74
CA GLY A 380 -32.31 -2.45 -3.64
C GLY A 380 -31.59 -2.19 -2.33
N ILE A 381 -31.26 -0.93 -2.15
CA ILE A 381 -30.58 -0.44 -0.94
C ILE A 381 -31.03 0.98 -0.62
N GLU A 382 -31.19 1.27 0.65
CA GLU A 382 -31.49 2.60 1.16
C GLU A 382 -30.19 3.24 1.67
N PHE A 383 -29.98 4.51 1.32
CA PHE A 383 -28.89 5.34 1.75
C PHE A 383 -29.42 6.56 2.53
N SER A 384 -28.64 7.08 3.47
CA SER A 384 -28.82 8.39 4.07
C SER A 384 -27.67 9.32 3.68
N ARG A 385 -27.93 10.61 3.73
CA ARG A 385 -26.87 11.59 3.46
C ARG A 385 -25.79 11.53 4.54
N CYS A 386 -24.53 11.37 4.14
CA CYS A 386 -23.38 11.50 5.03
C CYS A 386 -23.00 12.98 5.14
N VAL A 387 -22.97 13.50 6.36
CA VAL A 387 -22.66 14.91 6.65
C VAL A 387 -21.16 15.08 6.94
N SER A 388 -20.56 14.10 7.59
CA SER A 388 -19.14 14.08 7.97
C SER A 388 -18.68 12.63 8.10
N VAL A 389 -17.48 12.34 7.62
CA VAL A 389 -16.86 11.01 7.71
C VAL A 389 -16.01 10.85 8.98
N PHE A 390 -15.38 11.96 9.40
CA PHE A 390 -14.50 12.01 10.55
C PHE A 390 -15.03 12.99 11.60
N ASP A 391 -14.76 12.72 12.86
CA ASP A 391 -15.06 13.62 13.96
C ASP A 391 -14.00 14.75 14.08
N ASP A 392 -14.22 15.65 15.05
CA ASP A 392 -13.32 16.78 15.30
C ASP A 392 -11.90 16.37 15.72
N GLU A 393 -11.72 15.11 16.14
CA GLU A 393 -10.43 14.52 16.52
C GLU A 393 -9.74 13.81 15.34
N GLY A 394 -10.39 13.77 14.15
CA GLY A 394 -9.91 13.08 12.95
C GLY A 394 -10.08 11.58 12.99
N SER A 395 -10.88 11.04 13.91
CA SER A 395 -11.22 9.62 13.99
C SER A 395 -12.41 9.30 13.08
N PHE A 396 -12.39 8.13 12.44
CA PHE A 396 -13.50 7.66 11.60
C PHE A 396 -14.77 7.47 12.44
N ASN A 397 -15.70 8.39 12.29
CA ASN A 397 -16.97 8.43 13.02
C ASN A 397 -18.05 9.12 12.17
N PRO A 398 -18.57 8.44 11.14
CA PRO A 398 -19.49 9.06 10.19
C PRO A 398 -20.79 9.52 10.84
N THR A 399 -21.16 10.77 10.57
CA THR A 399 -22.43 11.38 10.98
C THR A 399 -23.34 11.46 9.76
N CYS A 400 -24.55 10.91 9.90
CA CYS A 400 -25.51 10.82 8.81
C CYS A 400 -26.84 11.50 9.17
N ASP A 401 -27.48 12.11 8.18
CA ASP A 401 -28.83 12.64 8.28
C ASP A 401 -29.83 11.55 7.90
N LEU A 402 -30.45 10.95 8.91
CA LEU A 402 -31.41 9.87 8.73
C LEU A 402 -32.79 10.33 8.19
N ASP A 403 -33.04 11.64 8.16
CA ASP A 403 -34.26 12.23 7.59
C ASP A 403 -34.09 12.47 6.07
N ASP A 404 -32.84 12.55 5.58
CA ASP A 404 -32.51 12.67 4.15
C ASP A 404 -32.08 11.30 3.60
N THR A 405 -33.08 10.49 3.24
CA THR A 405 -32.85 9.14 2.72
C THR A 405 -33.18 9.02 1.23
N ARG A 406 -32.47 8.09 0.56
CA ARG A 406 -32.64 7.78 -0.84
C ARG A 406 -32.64 6.27 -1.05
N PHE A 407 -33.71 5.77 -1.67
CA PHE A 407 -33.76 4.37 -2.13
C PHE A 407 -33.19 4.23 -3.55
N VAL A 408 -32.42 3.19 -3.77
CA VAL A 408 -31.80 2.83 -5.05
C VAL A 408 -32.14 1.40 -5.39
N ASP A 409 -32.82 1.20 -6.51
CA ASP A 409 -33.08 -0.16 -7.05
C ASP A 409 -31.75 -0.82 -7.41
N ALA A 410 -31.58 -2.07 -7.04
CA ALA A 410 -30.40 -2.86 -7.38
C ALA A 410 -30.73 -4.34 -7.49
N ASP A 411 -30.21 -4.98 -8.52
CA ASP A 411 -30.23 -6.44 -8.67
C ASP A 411 -29.05 -7.08 -7.92
N ASN A 412 -27.96 -6.31 -7.75
CA ASN A 412 -26.79 -6.75 -7.02
C ASN A 412 -26.24 -5.62 -6.13
N VAL A 413 -25.77 -5.98 -4.94
CA VAL A 413 -25.04 -5.11 -4.01
C VAL A 413 -23.69 -5.74 -3.72
N ILE A 414 -22.60 -4.99 -3.91
CA ILE A 414 -21.23 -5.44 -3.63
C ILE A 414 -20.60 -4.53 -2.58
N ILE A 415 -20.32 -5.07 -1.39
CA ILE A 415 -19.73 -4.34 -0.26
C ILE A 415 -18.22 -4.33 -0.38
N SER A 416 -17.61 -3.14 -0.49
CA SER A 416 -16.18 -2.94 -0.74
C SER A 416 -15.57 -1.89 0.18
N ILE A 417 -15.76 -2.04 1.49
CA ILE A 417 -15.36 -1.09 2.55
C ILE A 417 -14.03 -1.44 3.24
N GLY A 418 -13.21 -2.24 2.60
CA GLY A 418 -11.89 -2.64 3.09
C GLY A 418 -11.84 -4.08 3.58
N GLN A 419 -10.64 -4.49 4.03
CA GLN A 419 -10.32 -5.84 4.46
C GLN A 419 -9.74 -5.83 5.88
N ALA A 420 -9.73 -7.01 6.50
CA ALA A 420 -9.09 -7.28 7.78
C ALA A 420 -8.16 -8.50 7.67
N ALA A 421 -7.11 -8.51 8.47
CA ALA A 421 -6.27 -9.68 8.62
C ALA A 421 -7.03 -10.72 9.47
N ASP A 422 -7.07 -11.96 9.00
CA ASP A 422 -7.47 -13.10 9.82
C ASP A 422 -6.20 -13.67 10.46
N MET A 423 -6.11 -13.53 11.77
CA MET A 423 -4.96 -13.99 12.58
C MET A 423 -5.32 -15.21 13.43
N SER A 424 -6.48 -15.83 13.21
CA SER A 424 -6.97 -17.00 13.99
C SER A 424 -6.05 -18.23 13.90
N PHE A 425 -5.20 -18.28 12.87
CA PHE A 425 -4.20 -19.34 12.72
C PHE A 425 -2.98 -19.18 13.66
N LEU A 426 -2.86 -18.07 14.37
CA LEU A 426 -1.78 -17.85 15.35
C LEU A 426 -2.08 -18.47 16.72
N ASP A 427 -3.35 -18.77 17.02
CA ASP A 427 -3.83 -19.41 18.23
C ASP A 427 -3.71 -20.95 18.07
#